data_00be74654347007473fa22570591a070
#
_entry.id   00be74654347007473fa22570591a070
#
_cell.length_a   1.000
_cell.length_b   1.000
_cell.length_c   1.000
_cell.angle_alpha   90.00
_cell.angle_beta   90.00
_cell.angle_gamma   90.00
#
_symmetry.space_group_name_H-M   'P 1'
#
loop_
_entity.id
_entity.type
_entity.pdbx_description
1 polymer ?
#
loop_
_entity_poly.entity_id
_entity_poly.type
_entity_poly.pdbx_seq_one_letter_code
_entity_poly.pdbx_strand_id
1 'polypeptide(L)'
;DTKNRINNTIMKELGFDTQADSVDFSEVIGTELKVILNDDYYITTEYGTYTFNTDYKAMYESENSITLSISGIIRPKEDSPASMSADGGALGYSDALAQRVIDNSVNSEIVKAQEKSDVNVLSMESLDDETKKQTLAYLGGNATPYVVQLYPYDFETKEKI
;
A
#
# COMPACT_ATOMS: atom_id res chain seq x y z
N ASP A 1 15.71 21.24 -15.73
CA ASP A 1 15.09 20.31 -16.66
C ASP A 1 14.23 19.30 -15.91
N THR A 2 12.94 19.65 -15.74
CA THR A 2 11.99 18.89 -14.90
C THR A 2 11.49 17.61 -15.57
N LYS A 3 11.93 17.34 -16.80
CA LYS A 3 11.36 16.28 -17.64
C LYS A 3 11.77 14.84 -17.26
N ASN A 4 12.80 14.66 -16.45
CA ASN A 4 13.37 13.34 -16.15
C ASN A 4 13.54 13.03 -14.66
N ARG A 5 12.86 13.76 -13.77
CA ARG A 5 12.94 13.44 -12.34
C ARG A 5 11.95 12.33 -12.00
N ILE A 6 12.46 11.13 -11.81
CA ILE A 6 11.83 10.13 -10.97
C ILE A 6 11.97 10.63 -9.53
N ASN A 7 10.94 10.45 -8.72
CA ASN A 7 11.00 10.88 -7.32
C ASN A 7 12.22 10.26 -6.62
N ASN A 8 13.14 11.09 -6.15
CA ASN A 8 14.37 10.66 -5.49
C ASN A 8 14.11 9.77 -4.28
N THR A 9 12.97 9.93 -3.60
CA THR A 9 12.60 9.09 -2.48
C THR A 9 12.38 7.65 -2.93
N ILE A 10 11.58 7.45 -3.98
CA ILE A 10 11.33 6.10 -4.54
C ILE A 10 12.63 5.50 -5.08
N MET A 11 13.44 6.29 -5.78
CA MET A 11 14.72 5.82 -6.30
C MET A 11 15.65 5.36 -5.19
N LYS A 12 15.71 6.12 -4.09
CA LYS A 12 16.52 5.76 -2.91
C LYS A 12 16.03 4.46 -2.27
N GLU A 13 14.71 4.31 -2.11
CA GLU A 13 14.11 3.09 -1.55
C GLU A 13 14.38 1.86 -2.44
N LEU A 14 14.45 2.06 -3.75
CA LEU A 14 14.83 1.01 -4.71
C LEU A 14 16.35 0.76 -4.78
N GLY A 15 17.16 1.48 -3.99
CA GLY A 15 18.61 1.30 -3.93
C GLY A 15 19.41 1.99 -5.03
N PHE A 16 18.81 2.92 -5.78
CA PHE A 16 19.51 3.69 -6.82
C PHE A 16 20.25 4.89 -6.23
N ASP A 17 21.36 5.28 -6.88
CA ASP A 17 22.11 6.48 -6.54
C ASP A 17 21.31 7.74 -6.93
N THR A 18 20.80 8.44 -5.92
CA THR A 18 20.03 9.68 -6.11
C THR A 18 20.87 10.91 -6.43
N GLN A 19 22.21 10.77 -6.45
CA GLN A 19 23.15 11.84 -6.86
C GLN A 19 23.44 11.78 -8.36
N ALA A 20 23.03 10.71 -9.05
CA ALA A 20 23.18 10.62 -10.50
C ALA A 20 22.30 11.66 -11.21
N ASP A 21 22.86 12.31 -12.24
CA ASP A 21 22.13 13.30 -13.04
C ASP A 21 20.97 12.68 -13.84
N SER A 22 21.06 11.39 -14.13
CA SER A 22 20.03 10.62 -14.84
C SER A 22 20.13 9.13 -14.51
N VAL A 23 19.00 8.43 -14.61
CA VAL A 23 18.90 6.96 -14.49
C VAL A 23 18.28 6.45 -15.78
N ASP A 24 18.83 5.40 -16.34
CA ASP A 24 18.26 4.75 -17.50
C ASP A 24 16.96 4.01 -17.11
N PHE A 25 15.93 4.13 -17.92
CA PHE A 25 14.66 3.45 -17.65
C PHE A 25 14.80 1.92 -17.64
N SER A 26 15.76 1.38 -18.38
CA SER A 26 16.07 -0.05 -18.37
C SER A 26 16.61 -0.56 -17.03
N GLU A 27 17.18 0.32 -16.21
CA GLU A 27 17.64 -0.03 -14.86
C GLU A 27 16.48 -0.10 -13.86
N VAL A 28 15.41 0.66 -14.12
CA VAL A 28 14.21 0.70 -13.26
C VAL A 28 13.20 -0.38 -13.63
N ILE A 29 12.97 -0.57 -14.94
CA ILE A 29 12.03 -1.57 -15.44
C ILE A 29 12.58 -2.98 -15.14
N GLY A 30 11.74 -3.82 -14.55
CA GLY A 30 12.10 -5.16 -14.11
C GLY A 30 12.57 -5.25 -12.66
N THR A 31 12.75 -4.10 -11.97
CA THR A 31 13.04 -4.13 -10.53
C THR A 31 11.92 -4.83 -9.78
N GLU A 32 12.30 -5.76 -8.93
CA GLU A 32 11.36 -6.54 -8.13
C GLU A 32 11.11 -5.89 -6.78
N LEU A 33 9.85 -5.90 -6.37
CA LEU A 33 9.35 -5.45 -5.08
C LEU A 33 8.54 -6.57 -4.43
N LYS A 34 8.46 -6.56 -3.11
CA LYS A 34 7.61 -7.47 -2.37
C LYS A 34 6.51 -6.71 -1.65
N VAL A 35 5.28 -7.17 -1.77
CA VAL A 35 4.19 -6.75 -0.90
C VAL A 35 4.11 -7.74 0.24
N ILE A 36 4.36 -7.25 1.44
CA ILE A 36 4.27 -8.05 2.67
C ILE A 36 2.82 -7.98 3.16
N LEU A 37 2.25 -9.13 3.41
CA LEU A 37 0.86 -9.27 3.86
C LEU A 37 0.78 -9.29 5.39
N ASN A 38 -0.42 -9.09 5.93
CA ASN A 38 -0.63 -8.96 7.37
C ASN A 38 -0.06 -10.12 8.20
N ASP A 39 -0.24 -11.36 7.75
CA ASP A 39 0.18 -12.53 8.51
C ASP A 39 1.71 -12.73 8.55
N ASP A 40 2.45 -12.05 7.67
CA ASP A 40 3.91 -11.97 7.75
C ASP A 40 4.37 -10.71 8.51
N TYR A 41 3.58 -9.61 8.43
CA TYR A 41 3.92 -8.33 9.05
C TYR A 41 3.60 -8.28 10.55
N TYR A 42 2.50 -8.93 10.97
CA TYR A 42 2.11 -9.02 12.38
C TYR A 42 2.35 -10.42 12.90
N ILE A 43 3.17 -10.55 13.93
CA ILE A 43 3.49 -11.83 14.56
C ILE A 43 2.91 -11.92 15.97
N THR A 44 2.50 -13.12 16.36
CA THR A 44 1.99 -13.38 17.70
C THR A 44 3.14 -13.47 18.69
N THR A 45 3.01 -12.81 19.83
CA THR A 45 3.92 -12.92 20.96
C THR A 45 3.61 -14.17 21.80
N GLU A 46 4.53 -14.56 22.67
CA GLU A 46 4.32 -15.65 23.64
C GLU A 46 3.15 -15.39 24.62
N TYR A 47 2.71 -14.15 24.75
CA TYR A 47 1.57 -13.74 25.58
C TYR A 47 0.23 -13.74 24.83
N GLY A 48 0.22 -14.13 23.55
CA GLY A 48 -0.99 -14.15 22.74
C GLY A 48 -1.42 -12.78 22.19
N THR A 49 -0.59 -11.76 22.34
CA THR A 49 -0.76 -10.44 21.72
C THR A 49 -0.04 -10.40 20.38
N TYR A 50 -0.22 -9.33 19.62
CA TYR A 50 0.49 -9.13 18.35
C TYR A 50 1.55 -8.05 18.47
N THR A 51 2.57 -8.15 17.62
CA THR A 51 3.61 -7.13 17.44
C THR A 51 4.05 -7.11 15.99
N PHE A 52 4.78 -6.06 15.62
CA PHE A 52 5.37 -5.96 14.28
C PHE A 52 6.54 -6.93 14.13
N ASN A 53 6.58 -7.63 13.00
CA ASN A 53 7.71 -8.45 12.62
C ASN A 53 8.89 -7.54 12.27
N THR A 54 10.06 -7.79 12.84
CA THR A 54 11.29 -7.05 12.57
C THR A 54 12.30 -7.85 11.75
N ASP A 55 11.98 -9.10 11.42
CA ASP A 55 12.77 -9.92 10.51
C ASP A 55 12.40 -9.63 9.05
N TYR A 56 12.96 -8.54 8.52
CA TYR A 56 12.71 -8.11 7.15
C TYR A 56 13.12 -9.16 6.11
N LYS A 57 14.14 -9.97 6.42
CA LYS A 57 14.59 -11.03 5.52
C LYS A 57 13.55 -12.14 5.45
N ALA A 58 13.07 -12.62 6.59
CA ALA A 58 12.03 -13.64 6.63
C ALA A 58 10.75 -13.16 5.91
N MET A 59 10.33 -11.90 6.10
CA MET A 59 9.18 -11.33 5.39
C MET A 59 9.41 -11.28 3.88
N TYR A 60 10.60 -10.90 3.44
CA TYR A 60 10.93 -10.83 2.01
C TYR A 60 10.96 -12.21 1.36
N GLU A 61 11.47 -13.22 2.05
CA GLU A 61 11.58 -14.61 1.59
C GLU A 61 10.29 -15.41 1.77
N SER A 62 9.26 -14.84 2.41
CA SER A 62 7.99 -15.52 2.67
C SER A 62 7.29 -15.93 1.37
N GLU A 63 6.76 -17.15 1.34
CA GLU A 63 5.93 -17.66 0.26
C GLU A 63 4.59 -16.91 0.12
N ASN A 64 4.12 -16.27 1.21
CA ASN A 64 2.90 -15.47 1.21
C ASN A 64 3.11 -14.10 0.56
N SER A 65 4.34 -13.59 0.53
CA SER A 65 4.64 -12.29 -0.06
C SER A 65 4.31 -12.28 -1.57
N ILE A 66 3.80 -11.13 -2.05
CA ILE A 66 3.46 -10.97 -3.46
C ILE A 66 4.66 -10.31 -4.17
N THR A 67 5.26 -11.01 -5.13
CA THR A 67 6.31 -10.42 -5.95
C THR A 67 5.69 -9.53 -7.03
N LEU A 68 6.14 -8.31 -7.10
CA LEU A 68 5.80 -7.34 -8.14
C LEU A 68 7.06 -7.01 -8.95
N SER A 69 6.88 -6.67 -10.22
CA SER A 69 7.93 -6.14 -11.04
C SER A 69 7.49 -4.82 -11.66
N ILE A 70 8.38 -3.84 -11.68
CA ILE A 70 8.10 -2.56 -12.34
C ILE A 70 8.01 -2.83 -13.84
N SER A 71 6.81 -2.72 -14.41
CA SER A 71 6.53 -3.03 -15.82
C SER A 71 6.68 -1.83 -16.74
N GLY A 72 6.74 -0.62 -16.19
CA GLY A 72 6.84 0.59 -17.00
C GLY A 72 6.88 1.86 -16.17
N ILE A 73 7.21 2.95 -16.85
CA ILE A 73 7.25 4.29 -16.27
C ILE A 73 6.21 5.12 -17.04
N ILE A 74 5.28 5.73 -16.30
CA ILE A 74 4.25 6.60 -16.87
C ILE A 74 4.54 8.06 -16.54
N ARG A 75 4.06 8.95 -17.40
CA ARG A 75 4.19 10.39 -17.23
C ARG A 75 2.84 11.06 -17.53
N PRO A 76 2.38 12.00 -16.69
CA PRO A 76 1.21 12.79 -17.02
C PRO A 76 1.41 13.54 -18.34
N LYS A 77 0.34 13.74 -19.11
CA LYS A 77 0.37 14.66 -20.26
C LYS A 77 0.51 16.10 -19.76
N GLU A 78 1.17 16.97 -20.56
CA GLU A 78 1.45 18.37 -20.15
C GLU A 78 0.20 19.16 -19.74
N ASP A 79 -0.94 18.89 -20.36
CA ASP A 79 -2.23 19.58 -20.10
C ASP A 79 -3.21 18.71 -19.27
N SER A 80 -2.74 17.66 -18.62
CA SER A 80 -3.61 16.81 -17.82
C SER A 80 -4.05 17.52 -16.55
N PRO A 81 -5.35 17.67 -16.28
CA PRO A 81 -5.84 18.20 -15.00
C PRO A 81 -5.59 17.25 -13.82
N ALA A 82 -5.22 16.01 -14.10
CA ALA A 82 -4.84 15.06 -13.08
C ALA A 82 -3.42 15.38 -12.62
N SER A 83 -3.28 16.15 -11.55
CA SER A 83 -2.07 16.13 -10.76
C SER A 83 -1.94 14.73 -10.14
N MET A 84 -1.15 13.87 -10.76
CA MET A 84 -0.64 12.72 -10.04
C MET A 84 0.24 13.28 -8.93
N SER A 85 -0.31 13.37 -7.75
CA SER A 85 0.20 13.92 -6.49
C SER A 85 1.20 15.09 -6.65
N ALA A 86 0.94 16.19 -5.97
CA ALA A 86 1.76 17.40 -6.00
C ALA A 86 3.26 17.16 -5.69
N ASP A 87 3.61 16.00 -5.18
CA ASP A 87 4.96 15.60 -4.77
C ASP A 87 5.72 14.76 -5.80
N GLY A 88 5.20 14.64 -7.02
CA GLY A 88 5.99 14.28 -8.18
C GLY A 88 6.43 12.84 -8.33
N GLY A 89 5.70 11.88 -7.79
CA GLY A 89 5.97 10.49 -8.11
C GLY A 89 5.26 9.53 -7.19
N ALA A 90 4.63 8.54 -7.76
CA ALA A 90 3.96 7.47 -7.03
C ALA A 90 4.18 6.14 -7.75
N LEU A 91 4.11 5.05 -7.00
CA LEU A 91 3.98 3.72 -7.57
C LEU A 91 2.50 3.50 -7.91
N GLY A 92 2.20 3.32 -9.19
CA GLY A 92 0.89 2.85 -9.64
C GLY A 92 0.81 1.33 -9.55
N TYR A 93 -0.33 0.83 -9.12
CA TYR A 93 -0.60 -0.60 -9.06
C TYR A 93 -2.00 -0.91 -9.61
N SER A 94 -2.24 -2.15 -9.98
CA SER A 94 -3.50 -2.59 -10.56
C SER A 94 -4.58 -2.80 -9.49
N ASP A 95 -5.85 -2.67 -9.89
CA ASP A 95 -7.00 -3.00 -9.05
C ASP A 95 -6.96 -4.46 -8.57
N ALA A 96 -6.43 -5.36 -9.39
CA ALA A 96 -6.26 -6.77 -9.02
C ALA A 96 -5.30 -6.95 -7.84
N LEU A 97 -4.22 -6.15 -7.77
CA LEU A 97 -3.34 -6.16 -6.61
C LEU A 97 -4.05 -5.61 -5.38
N ALA A 98 -4.74 -4.47 -5.52
CA ALA A 98 -5.50 -3.87 -4.42
C ALA A 98 -6.51 -4.86 -3.85
N GLN A 99 -7.30 -5.52 -4.71
CA GLN A 99 -8.29 -6.51 -4.29
C GLN A 99 -7.63 -7.69 -3.56
N ARG A 100 -6.51 -8.20 -4.08
CA ARG A 100 -5.78 -9.32 -3.44
C ARG A 100 -5.27 -8.94 -2.05
N VAL A 101 -4.77 -7.72 -1.87
CA VAL A 101 -4.31 -7.23 -0.56
C VAL A 101 -5.50 -7.08 0.39
N ILE A 102 -6.62 -6.49 -0.06
CA ILE A 102 -7.86 -6.36 0.73
C ILE A 102 -8.36 -7.73 1.17
N ASP A 103 -8.52 -8.67 0.24
CA ASP A 103 -9.03 -10.01 0.53
C ASP A 103 -8.14 -10.75 1.54
N ASN A 104 -6.82 -10.58 1.44
CA ASN A 104 -5.89 -11.14 2.42
C ASN A 104 -6.05 -10.46 3.79
N SER A 105 -6.08 -9.12 3.82
CA SER A 105 -6.12 -8.37 5.08
C SER A 105 -7.37 -8.67 5.89
N VAL A 106 -8.57 -8.68 5.27
CA VAL A 106 -9.83 -8.98 5.98
C VAL A 106 -9.88 -10.41 6.54
N ASN A 107 -9.10 -11.32 5.97
CA ASN A 107 -9.01 -12.71 6.40
C ASN A 107 -7.79 -13.02 7.27
N SER A 108 -6.95 -12.02 7.56
CA SER A 108 -5.72 -12.22 8.34
C SER A 108 -6.00 -12.59 9.81
N GLU A 109 -5.04 -13.28 10.42
CA GLU A 109 -5.18 -13.75 11.81
C GLU A 109 -5.29 -12.60 12.80
N ILE A 110 -4.59 -11.49 12.58
CA ILE A 110 -4.67 -10.31 13.47
C ILE A 110 -6.07 -9.66 13.40
N VAL A 111 -6.69 -9.57 12.21
CA VAL A 111 -8.05 -9.04 12.07
C VAL A 111 -9.06 -9.95 12.77
N LYS A 112 -8.98 -11.26 12.57
CA LYS A 112 -9.83 -12.24 13.27
C LYS A 112 -9.67 -12.19 14.79
N ALA A 113 -8.46 -11.93 15.27
CA ALA A 113 -8.19 -11.76 16.69
C ALA A 113 -8.83 -10.47 17.23
N GLN A 114 -8.69 -9.35 16.50
CA GLN A 114 -9.25 -8.07 16.89
C GLN A 114 -10.80 -8.07 16.86
N GLU A 115 -11.41 -8.76 15.91
CA GLU A 115 -12.88 -8.90 15.86
C GLU A 115 -13.44 -9.50 17.17
N LYS A 116 -12.73 -10.48 17.72
CA LYS A 116 -13.13 -11.22 18.93
C LYS A 116 -12.74 -10.52 20.24
N SER A 117 -11.94 -9.44 20.18
CA SER A 117 -11.40 -8.76 21.33
C SER A 117 -11.96 -7.35 21.47
N ASP A 118 -12.28 -6.96 22.71
CA ASP A 118 -12.61 -5.58 23.09
C ASP A 118 -11.37 -4.84 23.64
N VAL A 119 -10.20 -5.47 23.47
CA VAL A 119 -8.89 -4.90 23.76
C VAL A 119 -8.10 -4.84 22.45
N ASN A 120 -7.38 -3.77 22.22
CA ASN A 120 -6.49 -3.64 21.06
C ASN A 120 -5.40 -4.72 21.13
N VAL A 121 -5.34 -5.59 20.15
CA VAL A 121 -4.40 -6.72 20.13
C VAL A 121 -2.93 -6.32 19.98
N LEU A 122 -2.64 -5.06 19.63
CA LEU A 122 -1.29 -4.51 19.53
C LEU A 122 -0.90 -3.72 20.79
N SER A 123 -1.76 -2.80 21.28
CA SER A 123 -1.44 -1.90 22.40
C SER A 123 -1.95 -2.36 23.76
N MET A 124 -2.84 -3.34 23.79
CA MET A 124 -3.51 -3.86 25.00
C MET A 124 -4.42 -2.83 25.69
N GLU A 125 -4.83 -1.77 24.99
CA GLU A 125 -5.77 -0.78 25.49
C GLU A 125 -7.20 -1.26 25.29
N SER A 126 -8.08 -0.97 26.26
CA SER A 126 -9.50 -1.24 26.12
C SER A 126 -10.13 -0.37 25.04
N LEU A 127 -10.97 -0.97 24.20
CA LEU A 127 -11.64 -0.31 23.11
C LEU A 127 -13.13 -0.17 23.40
N ASP A 128 -13.70 0.97 23.04
CA ASP A 128 -15.14 1.12 22.84
C ASP A 128 -15.52 0.73 21.39
N ASP A 129 -16.80 0.74 21.08
CA ASP A 129 -17.32 0.32 19.77
C ASP A 129 -16.74 1.15 18.61
N GLU A 130 -16.49 2.45 18.83
CA GLU A 130 -15.99 3.34 17.79
C GLU A 130 -14.49 3.11 17.55
N THR A 131 -13.70 3.07 18.61
CA THR A 131 -12.27 2.80 18.52
C THR A 131 -11.98 1.38 18.04
N LYS A 132 -12.85 0.41 18.35
CA LYS A 132 -12.75 -0.95 17.79
C LYS A 132 -12.94 -0.95 16.28
N LYS A 133 -13.91 -0.22 15.75
CA LYS A 133 -14.12 -0.07 14.29
C LYS A 133 -12.92 0.58 13.62
N GLN A 134 -12.36 1.63 14.24
CA GLN A 134 -11.18 2.31 13.73
C GLN A 134 -9.95 1.40 13.74
N THR A 135 -9.76 0.62 14.80
CA THR A 135 -8.68 -0.37 14.90
C THR A 135 -8.82 -1.45 13.83
N LEU A 136 -10.02 -2.00 13.62
CA LEU A 136 -10.26 -2.96 12.55
C LEU A 136 -9.99 -2.37 11.17
N ALA A 137 -10.41 -1.13 10.92
CA ALA A 137 -10.11 -0.45 9.67
C ALA A 137 -8.60 -0.25 9.47
N TYR A 138 -7.87 0.12 10.52
CA TYR A 138 -6.40 0.26 10.49
C TYR A 138 -5.70 -1.06 10.15
N LEU A 139 -6.19 -2.17 10.68
CA LEU A 139 -5.65 -3.51 10.42
C LEU A 139 -6.08 -4.08 9.05
N GLY A 140 -6.91 -3.36 8.31
CA GLY A 140 -7.44 -3.82 7.02
C GLY A 140 -8.66 -4.75 7.13
N GLY A 141 -9.30 -4.81 8.27
CA GLY A 141 -10.53 -5.61 8.51
C GLY A 141 -11.80 -5.00 7.92
N ASN A 142 -11.71 -3.84 7.27
CA ASN A 142 -12.84 -3.19 6.63
C ASN A 142 -12.53 -2.90 5.16
N ALA A 143 -13.24 -3.60 4.27
CA ALA A 143 -13.11 -3.43 2.83
C ALA A 143 -13.99 -2.28 2.27
N THR A 144 -14.69 -1.53 3.13
CA THR A 144 -15.53 -0.41 2.69
C THR A 144 -14.66 0.72 2.15
N PRO A 145 -14.89 1.21 0.92
CA PRO A 145 -14.13 2.31 0.37
C PRO A 145 -14.23 3.56 1.25
N TYR A 146 -13.10 4.12 1.64
CA TYR A 146 -13.03 5.35 2.42
C TYR A 146 -13.33 6.59 1.56
N VAL A 147 -12.94 6.55 0.31
CA VAL A 147 -13.18 7.61 -0.68
C VAL A 147 -13.57 6.96 -1.99
N VAL A 148 -14.63 7.46 -2.60
CA VAL A 148 -15.03 7.13 -3.97
C VAL A 148 -14.84 8.37 -4.84
N GLN A 149 -13.98 8.28 -5.84
CA GLN A 149 -13.75 9.35 -6.81
C GLN A 149 -14.46 9.00 -8.12
N LEU A 150 -15.36 9.88 -8.56
CA LEU A 150 -16.07 9.73 -9.81
C LEU A 150 -15.44 10.63 -10.87
N TYR A 151 -15.03 10.02 -11.99
CA TYR A 151 -14.45 10.74 -13.13
C TYR A 151 -15.47 10.70 -14.29
N PRO A 152 -16.32 11.72 -14.43
CA PRO A 152 -17.26 11.78 -15.53
C PRO A 152 -16.52 11.88 -16.85
N TYR A 153 -17.04 11.23 -17.89
CA TYR A 153 -16.41 11.20 -19.21
C TYR A 153 -16.46 12.57 -19.91
N ASP A 154 -17.51 13.34 -19.64
CA ASP A 154 -17.72 14.70 -20.16
C ASP A 154 -18.61 15.53 -19.21
N PHE A 155 -18.85 16.79 -19.57
CA PHE A 155 -19.70 17.71 -18.79
C PHE A 155 -21.17 17.27 -18.70
N GLU A 156 -21.71 16.67 -19.78
CA GLU A 156 -23.11 16.20 -19.80
C GLU A 156 -23.31 15.00 -18.86
N THR A 157 -22.30 14.15 -18.79
CA THR A 157 -22.30 13.00 -17.84
C THR A 157 -22.16 13.46 -16.40
N LYS A 158 -21.40 14.55 -16.15
CA LYS A 158 -21.24 15.12 -14.82
C LYS A 158 -22.57 15.63 -14.25
N GLU A 159 -23.47 16.18 -15.07
CA GLU A 159 -24.79 16.68 -14.64
C GLU A 159 -25.79 15.57 -14.29
N LYS A 160 -25.47 14.31 -14.62
CA LYS A 160 -26.32 13.13 -14.37
C LYS A 160 -25.89 12.31 -13.16
N ILE A 161 -24.78 12.66 -12.53
CA ILE A 161 -24.26 12.05 -11.30
C ILE A 161 -24.77 12.83 -10.09
#